data_03481c8335793b64b32931993e31eb57
#
_entry.id   03481c8335793b64b32931993e31eb57
#
_cell.length_a   1.000
_cell.length_b   1.000
_cell.length_c   1.000
_cell.angle_alpha   90.00
_cell.angle_beta   90.00
_cell.angle_gamma   90.00
#
_symmetry.space_group_name_H-M   'P 1'
#
loop_
_entity.id
_entity.type
_entity.pdbx_description
1 polymer ?
#
loop_
_entity_poly.entity_id
_entity_poly.type
_entity_poly.pdbx_seq_one_letter_code
_entity_poly.pdbx_strand_id
1 'polypeptide(L)'
;MNSGQDCRRFVPDVPCSLQKARGVACPCEEKKPFSETVLIIKLAALGDVLRTTAILEPLAKRYPDAKIVWFTLERCKDVLEGNQFIDEIWTEGYGHLCALSFFRFDILINLDLSFDALALAGATRARKKLGFWYDSKGIIHCSGGAAREWFVLSHDDERKRLNRKTYQEYIAHIAELPTCGRILVHLNEDSKRLAALFAERNHLSGKKVLGVNPGSGSRWLTKRWPEQHYVKLFKMLGERCAIILLGGREEKDLLARLARKSRGQIISAGSDRSVQDFFALLNLCDVVLTGDTLALHAALGLGKRVVALFGPTSSAEIEMYGHGEKISTPLTCACCYLRHCDRKPFCMDEITPEIVAQAVIRALNET
;
A
#
# COMPACT_ATOMS: atom_id res chain seq x y z
N MET A 1 -16.78 -36.82 -13.32
CA MET A 1 -17.61 -36.00 -12.42
C MET A 1 -17.08 -34.61 -12.42
N ASN A 2 -17.84 -33.62 -12.87
CA ASN A 2 -17.41 -32.24 -12.86
C ASN A 2 -17.64 -31.68 -11.45
N SER A 3 -16.65 -31.80 -10.57
CA SER A 3 -16.72 -31.50 -9.14
C SER A 3 -16.69 -30.00 -8.80
N GLY A 4 -16.77 -29.13 -9.81
CA GLY A 4 -16.63 -27.67 -9.62
C GLY A 4 -15.21 -27.20 -9.27
N GLN A 5 -14.21 -28.08 -9.31
CA GLN A 5 -12.81 -27.75 -8.94
C GLN A 5 -12.19 -26.69 -9.87
N ASP A 6 -12.71 -26.53 -11.07
CA ASP A 6 -12.35 -25.49 -12.03
C ASP A 6 -13.06 -24.14 -11.79
N CYS A 7 -13.73 -23.97 -10.64
CA CYS A 7 -14.35 -22.71 -10.23
C CYS A 7 -13.38 -21.88 -9.39
N ARG A 8 -13.24 -20.58 -9.65
CA ARG A 8 -12.43 -19.64 -8.85
C ARG A 8 -12.82 -19.59 -7.36
N ARG A 9 -14.10 -19.87 -7.06
CA ARG A 9 -14.61 -19.90 -5.68
C ARG A 9 -14.45 -21.25 -4.99
N PHE A 10 -13.90 -22.25 -5.65
CA PHE A 10 -13.75 -23.57 -5.07
C PHE A 10 -12.69 -23.56 -3.96
N VAL A 11 -13.06 -24.09 -2.80
CA VAL A 11 -12.19 -24.29 -1.64
C VAL A 11 -12.19 -25.80 -1.32
N PRO A 12 -11.04 -26.46 -1.17
CA PRO A 12 -10.98 -27.93 -1.09
C PRO A 12 -11.68 -28.52 0.15
N ASP A 13 -11.60 -27.86 1.30
CA ASP A 13 -11.96 -28.38 2.62
C ASP A 13 -13.27 -27.81 3.19
N VAL A 14 -13.84 -26.78 2.55
CA VAL A 14 -15.07 -26.14 3.04
C VAL A 14 -15.99 -25.71 1.88
N PRO A 15 -17.31 -25.59 2.12
CA PRO A 15 -18.21 -25.00 1.15
C PRO A 15 -17.81 -23.56 0.82
N CYS A 16 -17.84 -23.17 -0.46
CA CYS A 16 -17.53 -21.82 -0.89
C CYS A 16 -18.54 -20.79 -0.27
N SER A 17 -18.18 -19.51 -0.31
CA SER A 17 -18.99 -18.43 0.27
C SER A 17 -20.43 -18.39 -0.27
N LEU A 18 -20.63 -18.66 -1.56
CA LEU A 18 -21.95 -18.70 -2.18
C LEU A 18 -22.80 -19.87 -1.65
N GLN A 19 -22.19 -21.06 -1.52
CA GLN A 19 -22.84 -22.23 -0.97
C GLN A 19 -23.24 -21.99 0.51
N LYS A 20 -22.34 -21.39 1.30
CA LYS A 20 -22.65 -21.02 2.69
C LYS A 20 -23.77 -19.99 2.80
N ALA A 21 -23.81 -18.99 1.92
CA ALA A 21 -24.80 -17.92 1.97
C ALA A 21 -26.17 -18.34 1.45
N ARG A 22 -26.25 -19.21 0.45
CA ARG A 22 -27.51 -19.52 -0.27
C ARG A 22 -27.88 -21.00 -0.30
N GLY A 23 -27.06 -21.89 0.26
CA GLY A 23 -27.32 -23.33 0.30
C GLY A 23 -27.29 -24.04 -1.06
N VAL A 24 -26.69 -23.42 -2.11
CA VAL A 24 -26.65 -23.98 -3.46
C VAL A 24 -25.65 -25.13 -3.56
N ALA A 25 -26.00 -26.18 -4.30
CA ALA A 25 -25.11 -27.31 -4.54
C ALA A 25 -24.01 -26.95 -5.56
N CYS A 26 -22.84 -27.59 -5.43
CA CYS A 26 -21.75 -27.46 -6.39
C CYS A 26 -21.76 -28.64 -7.39
N PRO A 27 -21.59 -28.38 -8.72
CA PRO A 27 -21.44 -27.07 -9.39
C PRO A 27 -22.77 -26.33 -9.49
N CYS A 28 -22.74 -25.01 -9.28
CA CYS A 28 -23.92 -24.14 -9.34
C CYS A 28 -23.95 -23.31 -10.64
N GLU A 29 -25.09 -22.69 -10.92
CA GLU A 29 -25.27 -21.81 -12.10
C GLU A 29 -24.33 -20.59 -12.07
N GLU A 30 -23.94 -20.12 -10.87
CA GLU A 30 -23.00 -19.01 -10.70
C GLU A 30 -21.52 -19.45 -10.69
N LYS A 31 -21.22 -20.67 -11.19
CA LYS A 31 -19.85 -21.13 -11.35
C LYS A 31 -19.03 -20.12 -12.17
N LYS A 32 -17.86 -19.77 -11.65
CA LYS A 32 -16.87 -18.93 -12.33
C LYS A 32 -15.67 -19.78 -12.76
N PRO A 33 -15.73 -20.45 -13.90
CA PRO A 33 -14.62 -21.26 -14.38
C PRO A 33 -13.40 -20.39 -14.66
N PHE A 34 -12.21 -20.99 -14.59
CA PHE A 34 -10.97 -20.36 -15.01
C PHE A 34 -10.26 -21.26 -16.03
N SER A 35 -9.57 -20.62 -16.96
CA SER A 35 -8.77 -21.30 -17.99
C SER A 35 -7.27 -21.07 -17.80
N GLU A 36 -6.91 -20.02 -17.05
CA GLU A 36 -5.53 -19.64 -16.78
C GLU A 36 -5.35 -19.35 -15.29
N THR A 37 -4.10 -19.47 -14.83
CA THR A 37 -3.70 -19.18 -13.45
C THR A 37 -2.58 -18.16 -13.44
N VAL A 38 -2.77 -17.07 -12.67
CA VAL A 38 -1.77 -16.02 -12.49
C VAL A 38 -1.32 -16.00 -11.04
N LEU A 39 -0.03 -16.15 -10.81
CA LEU A 39 0.60 -15.94 -9.51
C LEU A 39 1.26 -14.56 -9.47
N ILE A 40 0.88 -13.74 -8.50
CA ILE A 40 1.56 -12.48 -8.19
C ILE A 40 2.38 -12.69 -6.93
N ILE A 41 3.67 -12.32 -6.95
CA ILE A 41 4.54 -12.33 -5.76
C ILE A 41 4.88 -10.88 -5.40
N LYS A 42 4.44 -10.45 -4.22
CA LYS A 42 4.84 -9.19 -3.59
C LYS A 42 4.75 -9.36 -2.08
N LEU A 43 5.90 -9.48 -1.42
CA LEU A 43 5.98 -9.97 -0.03
C LEU A 43 5.76 -8.87 1.01
N ALA A 44 6.41 -7.73 0.83
CA ALA A 44 6.44 -6.60 1.78
C ALA A 44 6.98 -5.31 1.09
N ALA A 45 6.97 -4.12 1.75
CA ALA A 45 6.27 -3.84 2.99
C ALA A 45 4.76 -3.63 2.75
N LEU A 46 3.96 -3.44 3.83
CA LEU A 46 2.50 -3.21 3.74
C LEU A 46 2.12 -2.18 2.66
N GLY A 47 2.79 -1.01 2.64
CA GLY A 47 2.55 0.03 1.65
C GLY A 47 2.91 -0.39 0.23
N ASP A 48 4.00 -1.17 0.06
CA ASP A 48 4.43 -1.68 -1.24
C ASP A 48 3.47 -2.75 -1.76
N VAL A 49 2.97 -3.63 -0.90
CA VAL A 49 1.94 -4.62 -1.26
C VAL A 49 0.67 -3.88 -1.69
N LEU A 50 0.21 -2.91 -0.89
CA LEU A 50 -1.00 -2.15 -1.18
C LEU A 50 -0.88 -1.38 -2.51
N ARG A 51 0.18 -0.59 -2.73
CA ARG A 51 0.34 0.19 -3.98
C ARG A 51 0.46 -0.69 -5.23
N THR A 52 0.92 -1.94 -5.06
CA THR A 52 1.03 -2.90 -6.16
C THR A 52 -0.34 -3.41 -6.63
N THR A 53 -1.40 -3.30 -5.81
CA THR A 53 -2.78 -3.66 -6.23
C THR A 53 -3.27 -2.88 -7.46
N ALA A 54 -2.60 -1.79 -7.80
CA ALA A 54 -2.89 -1.00 -9.00
C ALA A 54 -2.75 -1.79 -10.32
N ILE A 55 -2.07 -2.95 -10.34
CA ILE A 55 -2.02 -3.80 -11.54
C ILE A 55 -3.27 -4.67 -11.71
N LEU A 56 -4.07 -4.88 -10.66
CA LEU A 56 -5.11 -5.92 -10.63
C LEU A 56 -6.25 -5.67 -11.62
N GLU A 57 -6.77 -4.46 -11.67
CA GLU A 57 -7.86 -4.15 -12.62
C GLU A 57 -7.41 -4.29 -14.09
N PRO A 58 -6.28 -3.72 -14.54
CA PRO A 58 -5.77 -3.95 -15.89
C PRO A 58 -5.42 -5.42 -16.16
N LEU A 59 -4.92 -6.14 -15.15
CA LEU A 59 -4.60 -7.57 -15.27
C LEU A 59 -5.87 -8.41 -15.49
N ALA A 60 -6.92 -8.14 -14.71
CA ALA A 60 -8.21 -8.83 -14.86
C ALA A 60 -8.88 -8.51 -16.20
N LYS A 61 -8.70 -7.30 -16.74
CA LYS A 61 -9.18 -6.95 -18.09
C LYS A 61 -8.40 -7.70 -19.19
N ARG A 62 -7.10 -7.90 -19.00
CA ARG A 62 -6.26 -8.63 -19.95
C ARG A 62 -6.48 -10.14 -19.92
N TYR A 63 -6.74 -10.68 -18.73
CA TYR A 63 -6.93 -12.10 -18.45
C TYR A 63 -8.25 -12.33 -17.72
N PRO A 64 -9.42 -12.16 -18.40
CA PRO A 64 -10.73 -12.17 -17.73
C PRO A 64 -11.09 -13.51 -17.10
N ASP A 65 -10.56 -14.61 -17.65
CA ASP A 65 -10.80 -15.96 -17.18
C ASP A 65 -9.65 -16.53 -16.34
N ALA A 66 -8.70 -15.66 -15.89
CA ALA A 66 -7.62 -16.10 -15.03
C ALA A 66 -8.04 -16.19 -13.56
N LYS A 67 -7.61 -17.24 -12.87
CA LYS A 67 -7.60 -17.32 -11.41
C LYS A 67 -6.36 -16.59 -10.90
N ILE A 68 -6.55 -15.52 -10.11
CA ILE A 68 -5.46 -14.70 -9.58
C ILE A 68 -5.14 -15.14 -8.16
N VAL A 69 -3.93 -15.63 -7.95
CA VAL A 69 -3.33 -15.97 -6.66
C VAL A 69 -2.28 -14.94 -6.32
N TRP A 70 -2.35 -14.39 -5.10
CA TRP A 70 -1.34 -13.44 -4.62
C TRP A 70 -0.57 -14.04 -3.45
N PHE A 71 0.75 -14.15 -3.59
CA PHE A 71 1.63 -14.59 -2.51
C PHE A 71 2.25 -13.37 -1.81
N THR A 72 2.05 -13.29 -0.49
CA THR A 72 2.57 -12.22 0.37
C THR A 72 2.97 -12.77 1.74
N LEU A 73 3.61 -11.96 2.60
CA LEU A 73 3.84 -12.35 3.99
C LEU A 73 2.54 -12.26 4.80
N GLU A 74 2.36 -13.14 5.81
CA GLU A 74 1.17 -13.18 6.66
C GLU A 74 0.84 -11.79 7.23
N ARG A 75 1.84 -11.05 7.70
CA ARG A 75 1.65 -9.68 8.20
C ARG A 75 1.15 -8.67 7.17
N CYS A 76 1.20 -8.99 5.87
CA CYS A 76 0.73 -8.13 4.78
C CYS A 76 -0.60 -8.58 4.17
N LYS A 77 -1.16 -9.70 4.63
CA LYS A 77 -2.38 -10.30 4.12
C LYS A 77 -3.57 -9.34 4.22
N ASP A 78 -3.73 -8.70 5.36
CA ASP A 78 -4.90 -7.84 5.67
C ASP A 78 -5.08 -6.68 4.69
N VAL A 79 -4.01 -6.19 4.02
CA VAL A 79 -4.14 -5.12 3.01
C VAL A 79 -4.74 -5.60 1.70
N LEU A 80 -4.79 -6.91 1.48
CA LEU A 80 -5.33 -7.56 0.27
C LEU A 80 -6.72 -8.16 0.50
N GLU A 81 -7.12 -8.38 1.75
CA GLU A 81 -8.40 -9.01 2.08
C GLU A 81 -9.60 -8.23 1.53
N GLY A 82 -10.57 -8.97 1.00
CA GLY A 82 -11.77 -8.39 0.39
C GLY A 82 -11.56 -7.81 -1.02
N ASN A 83 -10.35 -7.88 -1.58
CA ASN A 83 -10.10 -7.39 -2.93
C ASN A 83 -10.78 -8.31 -3.97
N GLN A 84 -11.71 -7.75 -4.74
CA GLN A 84 -12.56 -8.49 -5.68
C GLN A 84 -11.80 -9.15 -6.85
N PHE A 85 -10.57 -8.75 -7.12
CA PHE A 85 -9.75 -9.26 -8.22
C PHE A 85 -8.82 -10.38 -7.78
N ILE A 86 -8.68 -10.65 -6.46
CA ILE A 86 -7.83 -11.72 -5.93
C ILE A 86 -8.72 -12.90 -5.54
N ASP A 87 -8.47 -14.05 -6.15
CA ASP A 87 -9.23 -15.27 -5.83
C ASP A 87 -8.65 -15.97 -4.60
N GLU A 88 -7.32 -15.97 -4.42
CA GLU A 88 -6.65 -16.57 -3.27
C GLU A 88 -5.47 -15.72 -2.81
N ILE A 89 -5.32 -15.57 -1.49
CA ILE A 89 -4.14 -14.98 -0.87
C ILE A 89 -3.35 -16.09 -0.20
N TRP A 90 -2.13 -16.31 -0.69
CA TRP A 90 -1.20 -17.29 -0.13
C TRP A 90 -0.13 -16.57 0.71
N THR A 91 0.31 -17.24 1.75
CA THR A 91 1.33 -16.75 2.67
C THR A 91 2.43 -17.79 2.90
N GLU A 92 3.42 -17.49 3.73
CA GLU A 92 4.56 -18.36 4.04
C GLU A 92 4.19 -19.64 4.82
N GLY A 93 2.91 -19.98 4.92
CA GLY A 93 2.44 -21.24 5.50
C GLY A 93 2.94 -22.47 4.72
N TYR A 94 3.21 -23.56 5.43
CA TYR A 94 3.79 -24.80 4.86
C TYR A 94 3.04 -25.30 3.62
N GLY A 95 1.69 -25.31 3.65
CA GLY A 95 0.87 -25.78 2.52
C GLY A 95 1.06 -24.93 1.26
N HIS A 96 1.08 -23.59 1.41
CA HIS A 96 1.28 -22.68 0.29
C HIS A 96 2.69 -22.79 -0.30
N LEU A 97 3.72 -22.95 0.54
CA LEU A 97 5.10 -23.15 0.07
C LEU A 97 5.25 -24.47 -0.69
N CYS A 98 4.62 -25.55 -0.21
CA CYS A 98 4.56 -26.81 -0.94
C CYS A 98 3.83 -26.64 -2.28
N ALA A 99 2.69 -25.93 -2.29
CA ALA A 99 1.92 -25.70 -3.51
C ALA A 99 2.72 -24.92 -4.57
N LEU A 100 3.52 -23.92 -4.19
CA LEU A 100 4.40 -23.18 -5.11
C LEU A 100 5.40 -24.10 -5.84
N SER A 101 5.93 -25.12 -5.17
CA SER A 101 6.89 -26.06 -5.78
C SER A 101 6.22 -27.11 -6.66
N PHE A 102 4.93 -27.38 -6.42
CA PHE A 102 4.17 -28.44 -7.08
C PHE A 102 3.29 -27.94 -8.22
N PHE A 103 2.58 -26.82 -8.03
CA PHE A 103 1.69 -26.26 -9.04
C PHE A 103 2.47 -25.63 -10.19
N ARG A 104 1.84 -25.62 -11.36
CA ARG A 104 2.34 -24.93 -12.53
C ARG A 104 1.36 -23.80 -12.87
N PHE A 105 1.84 -22.58 -12.82
CA PHE A 105 1.07 -21.39 -13.20
C PHE A 105 1.24 -21.09 -14.70
N ASP A 106 0.23 -20.47 -15.31
CA ASP A 106 0.38 -19.97 -16.68
C ASP A 106 1.27 -18.72 -16.68
N ILE A 107 1.04 -17.82 -15.73
CA ILE A 107 1.80 -16.56 -15.60
C ILE A 107 2.25 -16.41 -14.14
N LEU A 108 3.52 -16.09 -13.96
CA LEU A 108 4.08 -15.63 -12.69
C LEU A 108 4.56 -14.19 -12.85
N ILE A 109 4.11 -13.29 -11.97
CA ILE A 109 4.52 -11.88 -11.93
C ILE A 109 5.18 -11.62 -10.57
N ASN A 110 6.51 -11.53 -10.52
CA ASN A 110 7.23 -11.14 -9.31
C ASN A 110 7.69 -9.69 -9.40
N LEU A 111 7.13 -8.84 -8.53
CA LEU A 111 7.43 -7.40 -8.44
C LEU A 111 8.24 -7.06 -7.18
N ASP A 112 8.97 -8.03 -6.65
CA ASP A 112 9.79 -7.88 -5.44
C ASP A 112 11.23 -8.34 -5.71
N LEU A 113 12.21 -7.59 -5.19
CA LEU A 113 13.63 -7.87 -5.31
C LEU A 113 14.25 -8.45 -4.02
N SER A 114 13.43 -8.78 -3.01
CA SER A 114 13.93 -9.45 -1.81
C SER A 114 14.43 -10.86 -2.14
N PHE A 115 15.40 -11.35 -1.35
CA PHE A 115 15.94 -12.69 -1.54
C PHE A 115 14.84 -13.75 -1.59
N ASP A 116 13.89 -13.69 -0.65
CA ASP A 116 12.80 -14.67 -0.55
C ASP A 116 11.89 -14.64 -1.79
N ALA A 117 11.54 -13.44 -2.27
CA ALA A 117 10.70 -13.31 -3.45
C ALA A 117 11.39 -13.82 -4.72
N LEU A 118 12.68 -13.52 -4.88
CA LEU A 118 13.49 -14.00 -6.00
C LEU A 118 13.62 -15.53 -5.98
N ALA A 119 13.85 -16.12 -4.80
CA ALA A 119 13.96 -17.56 -4.62
C ALA A 119 12.62 -18.27 -4.89
N LEU A 120 11.52 -17.75 -4.32
CA LEU A 120 10.17 -18.27 -4.58
C LEU A 120 9.83 -18.23 -6.07
N ALA A 121 10.08 -17.09 -6.73
CA ALA A 121 9.84 -16.95 -8.17
C ALA A 121 10.74 -17.86 -9.01
N GLY A 122 11.98 -18.11 -8.56
CA GLY A 122 12.90 -19.06 -9.19
C GLY A 122 12.40 -20.49 -9.11
N ALA A 123 12.00 -20.93 -7.92
CA ALA A 123 11.54 -22.29 -7.64
C ALA A 123 10.17 -22.61 -8.24
N THR A 124 9.29 -21.62 -8.39
CA THR A 124 7.93 -21.84 -8.90
C THR A 124 7.93 -22.11 -10.41
N ARG A 125 7.16 -23.10 -10.83
CA ARG A 125 6.97 -23.44 -12.25
C ARG A 125 5.91 -22.53 -12.88
N ALA A 126 6.26 -21.87 -13.99
CA ALA A 126 5.32 -21.08 -14.77
C ALA A 126 5.62 -21.17 -16.27
N ARG A 127 4.58 -21.06 -17.11
CA ARG A 127 4.73 -21.00 -18.57
C ARG A 127 5.41 -19.68 -18.97
N LYS A 128 5.07 -18.59 -18.31
CA LYS A 128 5.64 -17.25 -18.50
C LYS A 128 5.99 -16.65 -17.16
N LYS A 129 7.22 -16.12 -17.02
CA LYS A 129 7.65 -15.34 -15.84
C LYS A 129 7.86 -13.90 -16.22
N LEU A 130 7.30 -12.97 -15.42
CA LEU A 130 7.44 -11.52 -15.53
C LEU A 130 8.06 -10.97 -14.25
N GLY A 131 8.89 -9.93 -14.36
CA GLY A 131 9.60 -9.33 -13.24
C GLY A 131 10.94 -10.00 -12.97
N PHE A 132 11.16 -10.51 -11.76
CA PHE A 132 12.47 -10.91 -11.25
C PHE A 132 12.47 -12.33 -10.68
N TRP A 133 13.55 -13.09 -10.87
CA TRP A 133 13.73 -14.42 -10.25
C TRP A 133 15.19 -14.83 -10.22
N TYR A 134 15.55 -15.73 -9.31
CA TYR A 134 16.84 -16.41 -9.36
C TYR A 134 16.81 -17.59 -10.32
N ASP A 135 17.93 -17.80 -11.02
CA ASP A 135 18.20 -19.08 -11.67
C ASP A 135 18.82 -20.10 -10.69
N SER A 136 19.13 -21.30 -11.18
CA SER A 136 19.77 -22.37 -10.39
C SER A 136 21.18 -22.03 -9.90
N LYS A 137 21.81 -20.97 -10.39
CA LYS A 137 23.13 -20.47 -9.99
C LYS A 137 23.03 -19.28 -9.04
N GLY A 138 21.80 -18.83 -8.68
CA GLY A 138 21.58 -17.65 -7.85
C GLY A 138 21.77 -16.33 -8.61
N ILE A 139 21.74 -16.33 -9.94
CA ILE A 139 21.79 -15.12 -10.75
C ILE A 139 20.38 -14.54 -10.91
N ILE A 140 20.24 -13.21 -10.74
CA ILE A 140 18.96 -12.52 -10.92
C ILE A 140 18.67 -12.33 -12.41
N HIS A 141 17.51 -12.83 -12.82
CA HIS A 141 16.93 -12.61 -14.14
C HIS A 141 15.87 -11.52 -14.11
N CYS A 142 15.81 -10.74 -15.19
CA CYS A 142 14.77 -9.74 -15.45
C CYS A 142 14.04 -10.13 -16.73
N SER A 143 12.71 -10.10 -16.71
CA SER A 143 11.85 -10.53 -17.82
C SER A 143 11.97 -9.70 -19.10
N GLY A 144 12.50 -8.47 -19.02
CA GLY A 144 12.61 -7.57 -20.17
C GLY A 144 13.19 -6.22 -19.80
N GLY A 145 13.09 -5.26 -20.73
CA GLY A 145 13.68 -3.93 -20.57
C GLY A 145 13.19 -3.16 -19.35
N ALA A 146 11.87 -3.14 -19.12
CA ALA A 146 11.27 -2.46 -17.97
C ALA A 146 11.70 -3.05 -16.62
N ALA A 147 11.76 -4.40 -16.51
CA ALA A 147 12.28 -5.06 -15.33
C ALA A 147 13.76 -4.74 -15.10
N ARG A 148 14.57 -4.74 -16.16
CA ARG A 148 15.97 -4.35 -16.07
C ARG A 148 16.16 -2.89 -15.67
N GLU A 149 15.36 -1.97 -16.22
CA GLU A 149 15.39 -0.55 -15.85
C GLU A 149 15.09 -0.37 -14.36
N TRP A 150 14.04 -0.99 -13.83
CA TRP A 150 13.72 -0.98 -12.41
C TRP A 150 14.81 -1.61 -11.54
N PHE A 151 15.38 -2.74 -11.98
CA PHE A 151 16.49 -3.39 -11.28
C PHE A 151 17.69 -2.44 -11.14
N VAL A 152 18.11 -1.80 -12.24
CA VAL A 152 19.21 -0.83 -12.20
C VAL A 152 18.86 0.38 -11.33
N LEU A 153 17.65 0.93 -11.46
CA LEU A 153 17.17 2.04 -10.62
C LEU A 153 17.24 1.70 -9.13
N SER A 154 16.87 0.48 -8.74
CA SER A 154 16.86 0.07 -7.34
C SER A 154 18.25 0.00 -6.68
N HIS A 155 19.31 -0.08 -7.48
CA HIS A 155 20.70 -0.21 -7.04
C HIS A 155 21.57 1.05 -7.29
N ASP A 156 20.97 2.12 -7.83
CA ASP A 156 21.70 3.33 -8.22
C ASP A 156 20.98 4.58 -7.69
N ASP A 157 21.55 5.20 -6.66
CA ASP A 157 20.95 6.36 -6.00
C ASP A 157 20.96 7.62 -6.89
N GLU A 158 21.92 7.75 -7.83
CA GLU A 158 21.92 8.86 -8.78
C GLU A 158 20.75 8.72 -9.75
N ARG A 159 20.54 7.52 -10.30
CA ARG A 159 19.38 7.24 -11.15
C ARG A 159 18.06 7.45 -10.43
N LYS A 160 17.96 7.10 -9.14
CA LYS A 160 16.76 7.38 -8.33
C LYS A 160 16.47 8.88 -8.23
N ARG A 161 17.49 9.73 -8.08
CA ARG A 161 17.31 11.21 -8.06
C ARG A 161 16.86 11.75 -9.40
N LEU A 162 17.34 11.18 -10.49
CA LEU A 162 17.00 11.57 -11.86
C LEU A 162 15.68 10.97 -12.35
N ASN A 163 15.15 9.97 -11.65
CA ASN A 163 13.90 9.29 -12.02
C ASN A 163 12.72 10.27 -12.07
N ARG A 164 11.85 10.07 -13.08
CA ARG A 164 10.61 10.82 -13.27
C ARG A 164 9.38 9.92 -13.40
N LYS A 165 9.61 8.60 -13.48
CA LYS A 165 8.53 7.60 -13.60
C LYS A 165 8.01 7.20 -12.23
N THR A 166 6.72 6.97 -12.15
CA THR A 166 6.07 6.43 -10.96
C THR A 166 6.33 4.92 -10.83
N TYR A 167 6.17 4.39 -9.62
CA TYR A 167 6.21 2.95 -9.39
C TYR A 167 5.15 2.22 -10.21
N GLN A 168 3.96 2.81 -10.33
CA GLN A 168 2.86 2.28 -11.12
C GLN A 168 3.22 2.12 -12.59
N GLU A 169 3.91 3.10 -13.19
CA GLU A 169 4.39 2.99 -14.57
C GLU A 169 5.38 1.83 -14.73
N TYR A 170 6.32 1.65 -13.79
CA TYR A 170 7.26 0.54 -13.83
C TYR A 170 6.56 -0.81 -13.74
N ILE A 171 5.69 -1.00 -12.74
CA ILE A 171 5.03 -2.30 -12.55
C ILE A 171 4.05 -2.65 -13.67
N ALA A 172 3.39 -1.66 -14.27
CA ALA A 172 2.57 -1.88 -15.46
C ALA A 172 3.41 -2.46 -16.60
N HIS A 173 4.52 -1.80 -16.94
CA HIS A 173 5.40 -2.26 -18.01
C HIS A 173 6.05 -3.61 -17.71
N ILE A 174 6.46 -3.86 -16.45
CA ILE A 174 7.01 -5.16 -16.03
C ILE A 174 5.96 -6.27 -16.19
N ALA A 175 4.70 -5.99 -15.83
CA ALA A 175 3.60 -6.94 -15.99
C ALA A 175 3.04 -6.98 -17.44
N GLU A 176 3.68 -6.28 -18.38
CA GLU A 176 3.23 -6.12 -19.78
C GLU A 176 1.81 -5.60 -19.91
N LEU A 177 1.42 -4.71 -19.03
CA LEU A 177 0.12 -4.03 -19.05
C LEU A 177 0.26 -2.64 -19.70
N PRO A 178 -0.75 -2.17 -20.42
CA PRO A 178 -0.69 -0.85 -21.07
C PRO A 178 -0.61 0.30 -20.06
N THR A 179 -1.27 0.16 -18.91
CA THR A 179 -1.31 1.14 -17.81
C THR A 179 -1.54 0.44 -16.49
N CYS A 180 -1.31 1.14 -15.36
CA CYS A 180 -1.88 0.75 -14.07
C CYS A 180 -3.27 1.36 -13.86
N GLY A 181 -4.05 0.71 -13.00
CA GLY A 181 -5.25 1.25 -12.40
C GLY A 181 -4.93 2.06 -11.13
N ARG A 182 -5.95 2.26 -10.29
CA ARG A 182 -5.80 2.85 -8.97
C ARG A 182 -5.37 1.80 -7.94
N ILE A 183 -4.78 2.27 -6.85
CA ILE A 183 -4.57 1.45 -5.64
C ILE A 183 -5.95 1.02 -5.12
N LEU A 184 -6.11 -0.26 -4.83
CA LEU A 184 -7.38 -0.83 -4.39
C LEU A 184 -7.36 -1.04 -2.88
N VAL A 185 -8.23 -0.33 -2.18
CA VAL A 185 -8.44 -0.47 -0.74
C VAL A 185 -9.84 -1.01 -0.50
N HIS A 186 -9.93 -2.13 0.18
CA HIS A 186 -11.21 -2.67 0.64
C HIS A 186 -11.42 -2.31 2.11
N LEU A 187 -12.67 -1.99 2.48
CA LEU A 187 -13.09 -1.74 3.86
C LEU A 187 -14.15 -2.75 4.25
N ASN A 188 -13.88 -3.56 5.26
CA ASN A 188 -14.88 -4.48 5.79
C ASN A 188 -15.96 -3.74 6.61
N GLU A 189 -17.12 -4.37 6.78
CA GLU A 189 -18.28 -3.74 7.43
C GLU A 189 -18.04 -3.45 8.93
N ASP A 190 -17.25 -4.27 9.62
CA ASP A 190 -16.96 -4.06 11.04
C ASP A 190 -16.10 -2.81 11.24
N SER A 191 -15.07 -2.64 10.42
CA SER A 191 -14.21 -1.44 10.45
C SER A 191 -14.96 -0.17 10.02
N LYS A 192 -15.89 -0.27 9.05
CA LYS A 192 -16.78 0.84 8.70
C LYS A 192 -17.66 1.26 9.88
N ARG A 193 -18.24 0.29 10.60
CA ARG A 193 -19.03 0.56 11.81
C ARG A 193 -18.20 1.21 12.91
N LEU A 194 -16.98 0.70 13.13
CA LEU A 194 -16.04 1.30 14.08
C LEU A 194 -15.75 2.76 13.73
N ALA A 195 -15.46 3.06 12.48
CA ALA A 195 -15.19 4.40 12.02
C ALA A 195 -16.40 5.34 12.18
N ALA A 196 -17.61 4.86 11.90
CA ALA A 196 -18.85 5.62 12.10
C ALA A 196 -19.06 5.99 13.59
N LEU A 197 -18.88 5.02 14.50
CA LEU A 197 -18.95 5.27 15.94
C LEU A 197 -17.86 6.22 16.43
N PHE A 198 -16.66 6.14 15.86
CA PHE A 198 -15.57 7.07 16.16
C PHE A 198 -15.91 8.49 15.72
N ALA A 199 -16.48 8.66 14.53
CA ALA A 199 -16.91 9.96 14.01
C ALA A 199 -18.01 10.60 14.87
N GLU A 200 -19.01 9.82 15.29
CA GLU A 200 -20.08 10.25 16.16
C GLU A 200 -19.55 10.72 17.53
N ARG A 201 -18.74 9.89 18.21
CA ARG A 201 -18.16 10.18 19.53
C ARG A 201 -17.28 11.44 19.54
N ASN A 202 -16.67 11.76 18.42
CA ASN A 202 -15.78 12.91 18.28
C ASN A 202 -16.46 14.11 17.57
N HIS A 203 -17.75 14.04 17.33
CA HIS A 203 -18.56 15.10 16.71
C HIS A 203 -17.94 15.63 15.39
N LEU A 204 -17.60 14.71 14.48
CA LEU A 204 -16.95 15.02 13.21
C LEU A 204 -17.94 15.44 12.11
N SER A 205 -19.23 15.21 12.28
CA SER A 205 -20.25 15.56 11.28
C SER A 205 -20.22 17.04 10.94
N GLY A 206 -20.18 17.36 9.66
CA GLY A 206 -20.15 18.74 9.14
C GLY A 206 -18.80 19.48 9.32
N LYS A 207 -17.76 18.80 9.84
CA LYS A 207 -16.41 19.36 9.96
C LYS A 207 -15.52 18.87 8.84
N LYS A 208 -14.60 19.70 8.37
CA LYS A 208 -13.44 19.25 7.60
C LYS A 208 -12.50 18.46 8.51
N VAL A 209 -11.98 17.34 8.05
CA VAL A 209 -11.15 16.44 8.84
C VAL A 209 -9.76 16.29 8.21
N LEU A 210 -8.74 16.64 8.97
CA LEU A 210 -7.34 16.38 8.63
C LEU A 210 -6.85 15.14 9.37
N GLY A 211 -6.55 14.07 8.64
CA GLY A 211 -5.82 12.92 9.18
C GLY A 211 -4.32 13.20 9.16
N VAL A 212 -3.64 12.98 10.26
CA VAL A 212 -2.18 13.15 10.35
C VAL A 212 -1.54 11.83 10.75
N ASN A 213 -0.71 11.28 9.85
CA ASN A 213 0.13 10.12 10.13
C ASN A 213 1.59 10.58 10.28
N PRO A 214 2.09 10.81 11.51
CA PRO A 214 3.43 11.33 11.75
C PRO A 214 4.50 10.25 11.74
N GLY A 215 4.12 8.98 11.64
CA GLY A 215 4.98 7.83 11.75
C GLY A 215 5.64 7.42 10.43
N SER A 216 6.60 6.50 10.56
CA SER A 216 7.28 5.88 9.43
C SER A 216 7.78 4.46 9.78
N GLY A 217 7.21 3.86 10.83
CA GLY A 217 7.73 2.65 11.45
C GLY A 217 9.06 2.88 12.17
N SER A 218 9.63 1.81 12.72
CA SER A 218 10.95 1.84 13.41
C SER A 218 12.13 1.85 12.43
N ARG A 219 11.93 1.34 11.23
CA ARG A 219 12.99 1.17 10.22
C ARG A 219 13.47 2.47 9.57
N TRP A 220 12.58 3.48 9.42
CA TRP A 220 12.82 4.68 8.62
C TRP A 220 12.60 5.97 9.42
N LEU A 221 13.29 6.13 10.53
CA LEU A 221 13.18 7.33 11.39
C LEU A 221 13.51 8.62 10.64
N THR A 222 14.37 8.54 9.62
CA THR A 222 14.75 9.67 8.76
C THR A 222 13.61 10.24 7.90
N LYS A 223 12.50 9.50 7.74
CA LYS A 223 11.30 9.99 7.05
C LYS A 223 10.39 10.85 7.96
N ARG A 224 10.64 10.85 9.28
CA ARG A 224 9.77 11.55 10.24
C ARG A 224 9.98 13.05 10.17
N TRP A 225 8.88 13.76 10.04
CA TRP A 225 8.86 15.20 10.20
C TRP A 225 9.00 15.54 11.70
N PRO A 226 9.70 16.64 12.09
CA PRO A 226 9.95 16.97 13.49
C PRO A 226 8.66 17.19 14.30
N GLU A 227 8.62 16.66 15.53
CA GLU A 227 7.46 16.83 16.43
C GLU A 227 7.07 18.30 16.64
N GLN A 228 8.06 19.18 16.77
CA GLN A 228 7.84 20.62 16.95
C GLN A 228 7.14 21.26 15.73
N HIS A 229 7.39 20.75 14.52
CA HIS A 229 6.76 21.20 13.31
C HIS A 229 5.27 20.82 13.27
N TYR A 230 4.92 19.59 13.69
CA TYR A 230 3.51 19.20 13.85
C TYR A 230 2.80 20.09 14.86
N VAL A 231 3.40 20.35 16.03
CA VAL A 231 2.78 21.23 17.06
C VAL A 231 2.56 22.64 16.53
N LYS A 232 3.52 23.19 15.77
CA LYS A 232 3.40 24.50 15.13
C LYS A 232 2.30 24.51 14.07
N LEU A 233 2.27 23.47 13.21
CA LEU A 233 1.23 23.28 12.21
C LEU A 233 -0.17 23.27 12.84
N PHE A 234 -0.39 22.49 13.90
CA PHE A 234 -1.69 22.39 14.55
C PHE A 234 -2.17 23.75 15.10
N LYS A 235 -1.27 24.54 15.68
CA LYS A 235 -1.58 25.91 16.10
C LYS A 235 -1.94 26.82 14.93
N MET A 236 -1.25 26.69 13.78
CA MET A 236 -1.53 27.50 12.59
C MET A 236 -2.86 27.15 11.93
N LEU A 237 -3.27 25.88 11.99
CA LEU A 237 -4.57 25.43 11.46
C LEU A 237 -5.73 25.89 12.38
N GLY A 238 -5.50 25.98 13.69
CA GLY A 238 -6.52 26.41 14.65
C GLY A 238 -7.79 25.57 14.57
N GLU A 239 -8.95 26.21 14.50
CA GLU A 239 -10.27 25.57 14.42
C GLU A 239 -10.76 25.31 12.99
N ARG A 240 -9.91 25.46 11.98
CA ARG A 240 -10.28 25.29 10.56
C ARG A 240 -10.71 23.87 10.22
N CYS A 241 -10.22 22.88 10.95
CA CYS A 241 -10.53 21.47 10.76
C CYS A 241 -10.38 20.68 12.06
N ALA A 242 -11.09 19.55 12.15
CA ALA A 242 -10.79 18.55 13.16
C ALA A 242 -9.51 17.80 12.76
N ILE A 243 -8.61 17.56 13.71
CA ILE A 243 -7.34 16.88 13.45
C ILE A 243 -7.36 15.52 14.12
N ILE A 244 -7.21 14.46 13.34
CA ILE A 244 -7.11 13.06 13.81
C ILE A 244 -5.67 12.61 13.70
N LEU A 245 -5.06 12.19 14.81
CA LEU A 245 -3.77 11.49 14.80
C LEU A 245 -3.97 10.01 14.52
N LEU A 246 -3.28 9.51 13.48
CA LEU A 246 -3.32 8.15 13.00
C LEU A 246 -1.92 7.53 13.06
N GLY A 247 -1.82 6.26 13.46
CA GLY A 247 -0.56 5.52 13.45
C GLY A 247 -0.72 4.12 14.00
N GLY A 248 0.31 3.29 13.86
CA GLY A 248 0.36 1.93 14.36
C GLY A 248 0.98 1.82 15.76
N ARG A 249 1.19 0.57 16.20
CA ARG A 249 1.80 0.26 17.51
C ARG A 249 3.18 0.88 17.70
N GLU A 250 3.98 0.93 16.63
CA GLU A 250 5.34 1.50 16.64
C GLU A 250 5.33 3.03 16.87
N GLU A 251 4.22 3.70 16.61
CA GLU A 251 4.06 5.15 16.79
C GLU A 251 3.39 5.55 18.12
N LYS A 252 3.01 4.60 18.96
CA LYS A 252 2.27 4.85 20.21
C LYS A 252 2.82 6.01 21.03
N ASP A 253 4.13 5.99 21.30
CA ASP A 253 4.79 7.03 22.12
C ASP A 253 4.85 8.38 21.39
N LEU A 254 5.07 8.38 20.08
CA LEU A 254 5.07 9.60 19.26
C LEU A 254 3.69 10.25 19.28
N LEU A 255 2.63 9.48 19.05
CA LEU A 255 1.25 9.96 19.09
C LEU A 255 0.89 10.53 20.46
N ALA A 256 1.27 9.85 21.54
CA ALA A 256 1.04 10.30 22.91
C ALA A 256 1.78 11.62 23.21
N ARG A 257 3.03 11.79 22.74
CA ARG A 257 3.77 13.07 22.92
C ARG A 257 3.13 14.20 22.13
N LEU A 258 2.72 13.97 20.88
CA LEU A 258 2.04 14.97 20.06
C LEU A 258 0.70 15.38 20.68
N ALA A 259 -0.10 14.41 21.16
CA ALA A 259 -1.36 14.68 21.83
C ALA A 259 -1.18 15.60 23.06
N ARG A 260 -0.20 15.29 23.91
CA ARG A 260 0.11 16.12 25.11
C ARG A 260 0.55 17.55 24.76
N LYS A 261 1.41 17.67 23.73
CA LYS A 261 1.95 18.99 23.31
C LYS A 261 0.89 19.88 22.63
N SER A 262 -0.17 19.29 22.10
CA SER A 262 -1.19 20.00 21.32
C SER A 262 -2.45 20.41 22.11
N ARG A 263 -2.46 20.25 23.44
CA ARG A 263 -3.46 20.79 24.39
C ARG A 263 -4.92 20.61 23.96
N GLY A 264 -5.31 19.40 23.55
CA GLY A 264 -6.71 19.07 23.22
C GLY A 264 -7.19 19.51 21.84
N GLN A 265 -6.32 20.08 20.99
CA GLN A 265 -6.67 20.45 19.61
C GLN A 265 -6.80 19.25 18.66
N ILE A 266 -6.45 18.06 19.12
CA ILE A 266 -6.39 16.87 18.29
C ILE A 266 -7.12 15.69 18.92
N ILE A 267 -7.60 14.82 18.05
CA ILE A 267 -8.29 13.58 18.39
C ILE A 267 -7.32 12.41 18.13
N SER A 268 -7.10 11.55 19.11
CA SER A 268 -6.28 10.35 18.92
C SER A 268 -7.13 9.19 18.46
N ALA A 269 -6.77 8.59 17.33
CA ALA A 269 -7.42 7.35 16.87
C ALA A 269 -6.95 6.09 17.62
N GLY A 270 -5.96 6.23 18.51
CA GLY A 270 -5.25 5.10 19.12
C GLY A 270 -4.18 4.53 18.19
N SER A 271 -3.40 3.57 18.70
CA SER A 271 -2.28 2.96 17.97
C SER A 271 -2.36 1.43 17.89
N ASP A 272 -3.33 0.83 18.55
CA ASP A 272 -3.55 -0.63 18.56
C ASP A 272 -4.80 -0.98 17.75
N ARG A 273 -4.69 -0.79 16.43
CA ARG A 273 -5.78 -1.00 15.48
C ARG A 273 -5.36 -2.03 14.43
N SER A 274 -6.33 -2.78 13.91
CA SER A 274 -6.12 -3.57 12.71
C SER A 274 -5.81 -2.65 11.50
N VAL A 275 -5.23 -3.21 10.45
CA VAL A 275 -5.01 -2.47 9.19
C VAL A 275 -6.35 -2.01 8.60
N GLN A 276 -7.39 -2.81 8.68
CA GLN A 276 -8.72 -2.50 8.19
C GLN A 276 -9.35 -1.33 8.98
N ASP A 277 -9.22 -1.31 10.32
CA ASP A 277 -9.67 -0.18 11.14
C ASP A 277 -8.91 1.10 10.82
N PHE A 278 -7.60 0.98 10.62
CA PHE A 278 -6.76 2.10 10.21
C PHE A 278 -7.23 2.69 8.86
N PHE A 279 -7.54 1.85 7.88
CA PHE A 279 -8.09 2.31 6.59
C PHE A 279 -9.47 2.96 6.75
N ALA A 280 -10.33 2.39 7.57
CA ALA A 280 -11.66 2.95 7.81
C ALA A 280 -11.60 4.31 8.52
N LEU A 281 -10.65 4.51 9.45
CA LEU A 281 -10.41 5.81 10.08
C LEU A 281 -9.78 6.83 9.12
N LEU A 282 -8.85 6.40 8.25
CA LEU A 282 -8.36 7.24 7.15
C LEU A 282 -9.49 7.68 6.23
N ASN A 283 -10.47 6.81 6.01
CA ASN A 283 -11.61 7.15 5.14
C ASN A 283 -12.52 8.26 5.71
N LEU A 284 -12.45 8.55 7.00
CA LEU A 284 -13.13 9.71 7.61
C LEU A 284 -12.49 11.05 7.26
N CYS A 285 -11.23 11.03 6.82
CA CYS A 285 -10.47 12.25 6.56
C CYS A 285 -10.79 12.82 5.18
N ASP A 286 -10.88 14.14 5.07
CA ASP A 286 -10.94 14.85 3.80
C ASP A 286 -9.54 15.02 3.20
N VAL A 287 -8.58 15.36 4.07
CA VAL A 287 -7.16 15.52 3.72
C VAL A 287 -6.31 14.63 4.63
N VAL A 288 -5.26 14.04 4.08
CA VAL A 288 -4.28 13.24 4.85
C VAL A 288 -2.89 13.86 4.70
N LEU A 289 -2.27 14.22 5.84
CA LEU A 289 -0.87 14.64 5.92
C LEU A 289 -0.03 13.44 6.37
N THR A 290 0.94 13.05 5.56
CA THR A 290 1.80 11.89 5.84
C THR A 290 3.13 11.98 5.12
N GLY A 291 4.12 11.19 5.54
CA GLY A 291 5.29 10.87 4.72
C GLY A 291 5.02 9.72 3.74
N ASP A 292 6.09 9.19 3.14
CA ASP A 292 6.06 7.99 2.29
C ASP A 292 5.85 6.72 3.14
N THR A 293 4.59 6.39 3.41
CA THR A 293 4.14 5.32 4.34
C THR A 293 2.92 4.58 3.80
N LEU A 294 2.46 3.55 4.53
CA LEU A 294 1.19 2.87 4.25
C LEU A 294 0.01 3.86 4.16
N ALA A 295 0.00 4.88 5.05
CA ALA A 295 -1.07 5.89 5.08
C ALA A 295 -1.18 6.67 3.75
N LEU A 296 -0.06 6.98 3.11
CA LEU A 296 -0.02 7.62 1.80
C LEU A 296 -0.77 6.79 0.76
N HIS A 297 -0.38 5.53 0.63
CA HIS A 297 -0.95 4.64 -0.38
C HIS A 297 -2.42 4.32 -0.10
N ALA A 298 -2.78 4.13 1.17
CA ALA A 298 -4.16 3.90 1.57
C ALA A 298 -5.04 5.12 1.31
N ALA A 299 -4.59 6.32 1.66
CA ALA A 299 -5.33 7.55 1.41
C ALA A 299 -5.58 7.78 -0.10
N LEU A 300 -4.55 7.56 -0.93
CA LEU A 300 -4.68 7.66 -2.39
C LEU A 300 -5.66 6.61 -2.95
N GLY A 301 -5.59 5.36 -2.46
CA GLY A 301 -6.52 4.30 -2.84
C GLY A 301 -7.97 4.58 -2.41
N LEU A 302 -8.16 5.28 -1.29
CA LEU A 302 -9.47 5.74 -0.81
C LEU A 302 -9.95 7.03 -1.50
N GLY A 303 -9.17 7.58 -2.44
CA GLY A 303 -9.50 8.80 -3.17
C GLY A 303 -9.42 10.08 -2.32
N LYS A 304 -8.68 10.04 -1.20
CA LYS A 304 -8.51 11.21 -0.33
C LYS A 304 -7.48 12.17 -0.88
N ARG A 305 -7.63 13.45 -0.55
CA ARG A 305 -6.58 14.43 -0.83
C ARG A 305 -5.39 14.20 0.12
N VAL A 306 -4.18 14.29 -0.42
CA VAL A 306 -2.98 13.98 0.34
C VAL A 306 -1.96 15.12 0.24
N VAL A 307 -1.42 15.53 1.39
CA VAL A 307 -0.19 16.32 1.47
C VAL A 307 0.92 15.38 1.93
N ALA A 308 1.83 15.05 1.02
CA ALA A 308 2.86 14.05 1.25
C ALA A 308 4.25 14.68 1.39
N LEU A 309 4.97 14.35 2.47
CA LEU A 309 6.28 14.90 2.80
C LEU A 309 7.42 13.95 2.40
N PHE A 310 8.41 14.46 1.67
CA PHE A 310 9.53 13.68 1.15
C PHE A 310 10.88 14.31 1.52
N GLY A 311 11.73 13.52 2.15
CA GLY A 311 13.13 13.84 2.41
C GLY A 311 14.05 12.78 1.82
N PRO A 312 14.23 11.62 2.51
CA PRO A 312 15.19 10.60 2.10
C PRO A 312 14.70 9.67 0.98
N THR A 313 13.41 9.69 0.63
CA THR A 313 12.83 8.81 -0.40
C THR A 313 12.37 9.59 -1.63
N SER A 314 12.20 8.88 -2.76
CA SER A 314 11.82 9.48 -4.03
C SER A 314 10.35 9.88 -4.06
N SER A 315 10.07 11.16 -4.25
CA SER A 315 8.72 11.66 -4.52
C SER A 315 8.25 11.33 -5.94
N ALA A 316 9.18 11.13 -6.89
CA ALA A 316 8.86 10.80 -8.29
C ALA A 316 8.16 9.44 -8.39
N GLU A 317 8.54 8.47 -7.55
CA GLU A 317 7.94 7.13 -7.57
C GLU A 317 6.47 7.07 -7.12
N ILE A 318 5.92 8.15 -6.58
CA ILE A 318 4.56 8.17 -6.07
C ILE A 318 3.58 8.73 -7.11
N GLU A 319 2.62 7.91 -7.50
CA GLU A 319 1.47 8.34 -8.30
C GLU A 319 0.41 8.96 -7.39
N MET A 320 0.08 10.23 -7.62
CA MET A 320 -0.89 10.97 -6.79
C MET A 320 -2.32 10.92 -7.36
N TYR A 321 -2.51 10.42 -8.56
CA TYR A 321 -3.82 10.34 -9.23
C TYR A 321 -4.58 11.69 -9.29
N GLY A 322 -3.86 12.81 -9.24
CA GLY A 322 -4.45 14.14 -9.14
C GLY A 322 -5.03 14.50 -7.77
N HIS A 323 -4.78 13.69 -6.74
CA HIS A 323 -5.37 13.86 -5.39
C HIS A 323 -4.38 14.44 -4.38
N GLY A 324 -3.72 15.55 -4.68
CA GLY A 324 -2.93 16.23 -3.66
C GLY A 324 -1.56 16.73 -4.09
N GLU A 325 -0.71 17.01 -3.12
CA GLU A 325 0.56 17.71 -3.31
C GLU A 325 1.72 16.95 -2.64
N LYS A 326 2.86 16.91 -3.32
CA LYS A 326 4.13 16.38 -2.79
C LYS A 326 5.02 17.55 -2.37
N ILE A 327 5.41 17.59 -1.11
CA ILE A 327 6.36 18.56 -0.57
C ILE A 327 7.68 17.85 -0.34
N SER A 328 8.69 18.18 -1.13
CA SER A 328 10.02 17.61 -1.01
C SER A 328 10.98 18.61 -0.37
N THR A 329 11.97 18.09 0.38
CA THR A 329 13.06 18.91 0.89
C THR A 329 13.80 19.60 -0.26
N PRO A 330 14.26 20.83 -0.09
CA PRO A 330 15.07 21.55 -1.10
C PRO A 330 16.54 21.05 -1.15
N LEU A 331 16.95 20.20 -0.20
CA LEU A 331 18.35 19.76 -0.12
C LEU A 331 18.71 18.82 -1.27
N THR A 332 19.89 19.03 -1.85
CA THR A 332 20.42 18.25 -2.99
C THR A 332 20.69 16.79 -2.66
N CYS A 333 20.83 16.46 -1.37
CA CYS A 333 20.98 15.08 -0.91
C CYS A 333 19.67 14.32 -0.76
N ALA A 334 18.52 14.89 -1.15
CA ALA A 334 17.23 14.21 -1.16
C ALA A 334 17.31 12.86 -1.91
N CYS A 335 16.36 11.96 -1.64
CA CYS A 335 16.32 10.64 -2.28
C CYS A 335 17.58 9.78 -2.02
N CYS A 336 18.15 9.87 -0.80
CA CYS A 336 19.37 9.15 -0.43
C CYS A 336 19.12 7.76 0.17
N TYR A 337 17.89 7.43 0.54
CA TYR A 337 17.49 6.16 1.17
C TYR A 337 18.33 5.77 2.41
N LEU A 338 18.89 6.74 3.12
CA LEU A 338 19.66 6.50 4.36
C LEU A 338 18.72 6.32 5.56
N ARG A 339 18.95 5.30 6.35
CA ARG A 339 18.20 5.03 7.61
C ARG A 339 18.70 5.88 8.78
N HIS A 340 19.94 6.34 8.71
CA HIS A 340 20.57 7.26 9.66
C HIS A 340 21.21 8.41 8.88
N CYS A 341 21.12 9.60 9.43
CA CYS A 341 21.66 10.80 8.80
C CYS A 341 22.21 11.75 9.86
N ASP A 342 23.49 12.09 9.73
CA ASP A 342 24.18 13.04 10.61
C ASP A 342 24.35 14.43 9.97
N ARG A 343 23.80 14.62 8.77
CA ARG A 343 23.90 15.90 8.06
C ARG A 343 23.07 16.98 8.74
N LYS A 344 23.61 18.20 8.74
CA LYS A 344 22.91 19.40 9.18
C LYS A 344 22.94 20.45 8.04
N PRO A 345 21.82 21.08 7.69
CA PRO A 345 20.47 20.83 8.24
C PRO A 345 19.95 19.42 7.84
N PHE A 346 19.03 18.87 8.65
CA PHE A 346 18.36 17.60 8.34
C PHE A 346 17.22 17.83 7.33
N CYS A 347 17.07 16.95 6.35
CA CYS A 347 16.18 17.19 5.21
C CYS A 347 14.70 17.43 5.60
N MET A 348 14.22 16.77 6.64
CA MET A 348 12.84 16.96 7.09
C MET A 348 12.66 18.24 7.93
N ASP A 349 13.75 18.83 8.48
CA ASP A 349 13.70 20.13 9.16
C ASP A 349 13.45 21.27 8.15
N GLU A 350 13.95 21.13 6.91
CA GLU A 350 13.81 22.11 5.84
C GLU A 350 12.40 22.18 5.23
N ILE A 351 11.55 21.20 5.51
CA ILE A 351 10.13 21.26 5.18
C ILE A 351 9.44 22.04 6.30
N THR A 352 9.19 23.34 6.09
CA THR A 352 8.69 24.20 7.17
C THR A 352 7.19 24.02 7.43
N PRO A 353 6.71 24.25 8.67
CA PRO A 353 5.29 24.20 8.99
C PRO A 353 4.43 25.14 8.16
N GLU A 354 4.97 26.27 7.73
CA GLU A 354 4.28 27.29 6.93
C GLU A 354 3.91 26.74 5.54
N ILE A 355 4.85 26.10 4.87
CA ILE A 355 4.62 25.50 3.55
C ILE A 355 3.58 24.38 3.68
N VAL A 356 3.70 23.55 4.71
CA VAL A 356 2.76 22.43 4.94
C VAL A 356 1.36 22.97 5.29
N ALA A 357 1.25 24.01 6.13
CA ALA A 357 -0.02 24.62 6.46
C ALA A 357 -0.75 25.18 5.23
N GLN A 358 -0.02 25.87 4.34
CA GLN A 358 -0.60 26.37 3.09
C GLN A 358 -1.10 25.24 2.19
N ALA A 359 -0.34 24.16 2.03
CA ALA A 359 -0.75 23.00 1.25
C ALA A 359 -1.99 22.30 1.85
N VAL A 360 -2.03 22.12 3.18
CA VAL A 360 -3.19 21.55 3.88
C VAL A 360 -4.43 22.44 3.70
N ILE A 361 -4.29 23.75 3.85
CA ILE A 361 -5.41 24.70 3.67
C ILE A 361 -5.93 24.67 2.23
N ARG A 362 -5.05 24.66 1.22
CA ARG A 362 -5.47 24.48 -0.18
C ARG A 362 -6.26 23.18 -0.36
N ALA A 363 -5.70 22.06 0.12
CA ALA A 363 -6.34 20.76 0.01
C ALA A 363 -7.72 20.71 0.70
N LEU A 364 -7.88 21.32 1.88
CA LEU A 364 -9.16 21.42 2.60
C LEU A 364 -10.20 22.27 1.87
N ASN A 365 -9.78 23.28 1.12
CA ASN A 365 -10.71 24.14 0.36
C ASN A 365 -11.20 23.47 -0.93
N GLU A 366 -10.51 22.43 -1.40
CA GLU A 366 -10.85 21.68 -2.61
C GLU A 366 -11.72 20.42 -2.31
N THR A 367 -11.98 20.11 -1.04
CA THR A 367 -12.89 19.06 -0.56
C THR A 367 -14.20 19.72 -0.08
#